data_3323fdf74bb454a6e66b967b534dc90a
#
_entry.id   3323fdf74bb454a6e66b967b534dc90a
#
_cell.length_a   1.000
_cell.length_b   1.000
_cell.length_c   1.000
_cell.angle_alpha   90.00
_cell.angle_beta   90.00
_cell.angle_gamma   90.00
#
_symmetry.space_group_name_H-M   'P 1'
#
loop_
_entity.id
_entity.type
_entity.pdbx_description
1 polymer ?
#
loop_
_entity_poly.entity_id
_entity_poly.type
_entity_poly.pdbx_seq_one_letter_code
_entity_poly.pdbx_strand_id
1 'polypeptide(L)'
;MAVLKWFETDLFQTMVPTSSQPSRLPKVVGRALKSTVLIMGELGSIGSEVLSAHEVYDIDIQAWYPARLRQEIHEAAYKRFGSAALLTFGFSMGDHYSQALIHEGMGEYHRRMLHASTHLDALEWFVTLFTRAYQEATQASQQCDGMQYGFYAKPIDALTYEFNAVSTLLPHHQTFSEGIIHGYVVRFIAHQWDHELTLLPEKTVFDEVHSSFFWVCRFSPKVTPLSSADLATSDYRQHIKGELFKKVLDESNAALALVMASVRYASLIQRAQLPSIASLTPHFKGFHVAWQPRDTIGGDFWWSHLHQDSQTVTLALVDCAGHGVPGAMLSVLASSALEKIFAVQPTLPLPEALMQLDGAIRQSLRQHEADSESDDGCDAAMVRFHPQTRRLEFVGAKIGLFECTADGEVIHHKADRISLGYRELPSHSPQLQTWIAQAGTRWVLVTDGVTDQLGGQGSSPVAYGYKRLKACLQESRALNPEHTTAHIVQRIGQWQGSLLRRDDLTVVVFDV
;
A
#
# COMPACT_ATOMS: atom_id res chain seq x y z
N MET A 1 39.27 37.66 4.36
CA MET A 1 38.56 38.97 4.44
C MET A 1 38.00 39.46 3.09
N ALA A 2 38.50 39.04 1.95
CA ALA A 2 37.91 39.47 0.65
C ALA A 2 36.67 38.67 0.24
N VAL A 3 36.49 37.43 0.69
CA VAL A 3 35.35 36.53 0.35
C VAL A 3 34.12 36.85 1.19
N LEU A 4 34.29 37.32 2.45
CA LEU A 4 33.19 37.74 3.33
C LEU A 4 32.40 38.95 2.79
N LYS A 5 32.98 39.76 1.92
CA LYS A 5 32.29 40.90 1.27
C LYS A 5 31.26 40.47 0.24
N TRP A 6 31.31 39.22 -0.25
CA TRP A 6 30.34 38.67 -1.19
C TRP A 6 29.01 38.34 -0.54
N PHE A 7 29.01 38.03 0.77
CA PHE A 7 27.80 37.65 1.50
C PHE A 7 27.03 38.84 2.08
N GLU A 8 27.65 40.03 2.16
CA GLU A 8 27.02 41.24 2.72
C GLU A 8 26.33 42.14 1.67
N THR A 9 26.48 41.86 0.40
CA THR A 9 25.88 42.72 -0.64
C THR A 9 24.63 42.07 -1.25
N ASP A 10 23.51 42.73 -1.11
CA ASP A 10 22.29 42.87 -1.92
C ASP A 10 21.91 41.76 -2.99
N LEU A 11 22.65 40.68 -3.08
CA LEU A 11 22.36 39.60 -4.04
C LEU A 11 20.98 38.91 -3.79
N PHE A 12 20.50 38.94 -2.55
CA PHE A 12 19.18 38.44 -2.22
C PHE A 12 18.03 39.35 -2.73
N GLN A 13 18.26 40.64 -2.88
CA GLN A 13 17.26 41.57 -3.37
C GLN A 13 17.13 41.58 -4.91
N THR A 14 18.17 41.13 -5.60
CA THR A 14 18.18 41.07 -7.10
C THR A 14 17.68 39.75 -7.69
N MET A 15 17.33 38.78 -6.88
CA MET A 15 16.87 37.44 -7.31
C MET A 15 15.37 37.31 -7.53
N VAL A 16 14.60 38.38 -7.51
CA VAL A 16 13.17 38.35 -7.82
C VAL A 16 13.00 38.35 -9.35
N PRO A 17 12.41 37.33 -9.96
CA PRO A 17 12.15 37.31 -11.39
C PRO A 17 11.13 38.38 -11.74
N THR A 18 11.52 39.36 -12.52
CA THR A 18 10.59 40.23 -13.20
C THR A 18 10.18 39.59 -14.50
N SER A 19 8.95 39.06 -14.54
CA SER A 19 8.18 38.66 -15.71
C SER A 19 8.49 37.38 -16.48
N SER A 20 7.44 36.55 -16.58
CA SER A 20 6.92 35.81 -17.74
C SER A 20 7.85 34.99 -18.64
N GLN A 21 7.68 33.69 -18.56
CA GLN A 21 8.02 32.57 -19.45
C GLN A 21 9.51 32.31 -19.73
N PRO A 22 10.03 31.17 -19.27
CA PRO A 22 11.35 30.69 -19.68
C PRO A 22 11.32 30.27 -21.15
N SER A 23 12.07 30.94 -22.01
CA SER A 23 12.14 30.67 -23.44
C SER A 23 12.88 29.39 -23.83
N ARG A 24 13.51 28.69 -22.88
CA ARG A 24 14.14 27.36 -23.07
C ARG A 24 14.05 26.49 -21.83
N LEU A 25 13.63 25.23 -22.03
CA LEU A 25 13.62 24.21 -20.99
C LEU A 25 15.06 23.92 -20.52
N PRO A 26 15.31 23.78 -19.21
CA PRO A 26 16.63 23.48 -18.69
C PRO A 26 17.13 22.11 -19.20
N LYS A 27 18.46 22.00 -19.37
CA LYS A 27 19.14 20.80 -19.83
C LYS A 27 20.08 20.25 -18.76
N VAL A 28 20.33 18.95 -18.80
CA VAL A 28 21.31 18.25 -17.96
C VAL A 28 22.32 17.52 -18.83
N VAL A 29 23.59 17.55 -18.45
CA VAL A 29 24.64 16.82 -19.16
C VAL A 29 24.50 15.32 -18.96
N GLY A 30 24.80 14.53 -19.99
CA GLY A 30 24.62 13.06 -19.99
C GLY A 30 25.35 12.35 -18.86
N ARG A 31 26.53 12.82 -18.46
CA ARG A 31 27.25 12.23 -17.30
C ARG A 31 26.45 12.32 -15.99
N ALA A 32 25.78 13.45 -15.74
CA ALA A 32 24.94 13.61 -14.53
C ALA A 32 23.66 12.76 -14.61
N LEU A 33 23.07 12.64 -15.79
CA LEU A 33 21.93 11.76 -16.02
C LEU A 33 22.32 10.28 -15.84
N LYS A 34 23.46 9.85 -16.41
CA LYS A 34 24.00 8.49 -16.29
C LYS A 34 24.33 8.14 -14.84
N SER A 35 24.92 9.06 -14.09
CA SER A 35 25.17 8.85 -12.66
C SER A 35 23.89 8.66 -11.86
N THR A 36 22.83 9.43 -12.17
CA THR A 36 21.50 9.26 -11.57
C THR A 36 20.96 7.86 -11.83
N VAL A 37 21.01 7.40 -13.07
CA VAL A 37 20.53 6.06 -13.47
C VAL A 37 21.32 4.93 -12.79
N LEU A 38 22.64 5.04 -12.73
CA LEU A 38 23.51 4.04 -12.12
C LEU A 38 23.25 3.90 -10.61
N ILE A 39 23.12 5.01 -9.91
CA ILE A 39 22.87 5.01 -8.46
C ILE A 39 21.48 4.47 -8.15
N MET A 40 20.47 4.84 -8.93
CA MET A 40 19.12 4.29 -8.79
C MET A 40 19.02 2.83 -9.25
N GLY A 41 19.95 2.37 -10.07
CA GLY A 41 20.05 0.97 -10.52
C GLY A 41 20.29 -0.03 -9.38
N GLU A 42 20.80 0.42 -8.23
CA GLU A 42 20.92 -0.42 -7.02
C GLU A 42 19.57 -0.89 -6.47
N LEU A 43 18.46 -0.24 -6.83
CA LEU A 43 17.09 -0.59 -6.40
C LEU A 43 16.16 -1.02 -7.56
N GLY A 44 16.69 -1.28 -8.75
CA GLY A 44 15.92 -1.78 -9.89
C GLY A 44 16.07 -0.97 -11.19
N SER A 45 15.18 -1.22 -12.13
CA SER A 45 15.24 -0.72 -13.51
C SER A 45 14.61 0.66 -13.75
N ILE A 46 14.24 1.41 -12.69
CA ILE A 46 13.46 2.66 -12.82
C ILE A 46 14.08 3.66 -13.78
N GLY A 47 15.39 3.93 -13.64
CA GLY A 47 16.07 4.85 -14.51
C GLY A 47 16.00 4.43 -15.98
N SER A 48 16.20 3.15 -16.26
CA SER A 48 16.11 2.58 -17.60
C SER A 48 14.69 2.57 -18.14
N GLU A 49 13.69 2.31 -17.30
CA GLU A 49 12.27 2.33 -17.65
C GLU A 49 11.84 3.73 -18.09
N VAL A 50 12.17 4.76 -17.31
CA VAL A 50 11.86 6.15 -17.66
C VAL A 50 12.58 6.57 -18.94
N LEU A 51 13.85 6.25 -19.09
CA LEU A 51 14.60 6.60 -20.29
C LEU A 51 14.05 5.91 -21.54
N SER A 52 13.69 4.62 -21.43
CA SER A 52 13.09 3.87 -22.53
C SER A 52 11.74 4.44 -22.97
N ALA A 53 10.94 4.96 -22.04
CA ALA A 53 9.69 5.65 -22.37
C ALA A 53 9.89 6.94 -23.18
N HIS A 54 11.10 7.50 -23.15
CA HIS A 54 11.52 8.66 -23.95
C HIS A 54 12.46 8.28 -25.11
N GLU A 55 12.53 6.99 -25.48
CA GLU A 55 13.39 6.46 -26.55
C GLU A 55 14.89 6.68 -26.33
N VAL A 56 15.31 6.84 -25.08
CA VAL A 56 16.72 6.99 -24.70
C VAL A 56 17.26 5.63 -24.22
N TYR A 57 17.95 4.91 -25.07
CA TYR A 57 18.48 3.56 -24.78
C TYR A 57 19.95 3.55 -24.36
N ASP A 58 20.70 4.60 -24.72
CA ASP A 58 22.06 4.84 -24.29
C ASP A 58 22.28 6.32 -23.99
N ILE A 59 23.11 6.61 -22.99
CA ILE A 59 23.41 7.96 -22.56
C ILE A 59 24.83 8.32 -22.99
N ASP A 60 24.93 9.20 -23.97
CA ASP A 60 26.20 9.86 -24.28
C ASP A 60 26.54 10.82 -23.16
N ILE A 61 27.66 10.59 -22.47
CA ILE A 61 28.08 11.38 -21.30
C ILE A 61 28.40 12.83 -21.61
N GLN A 62 28.66 13.19 -22.86
CA GLN A 62 28.95 14.56 -23.32
C GLN A 62 27.73 15.26 -23.91
N ALA A 63 26.67 14.54 -24.27
CA ALA A 63 25.46 15.10 -24.82
C ALA A 63 24.60 15.80 -23.76
N TRP A 64 23.70 16.68 -24.22
CA TRP A 64 22.78 17.42 -23.36
C TRP A 64 21.36 16.91 -23.53
N TYR A 65 20.74 16.51 -22.40
CA TYR A 65 19.41 15.95 -22.30
C TYR A 65 18.44 16.92 -21.62
N PRO A 66 17.14 16.84 -21.88
CA PRO A 66 16.15 17.61 -21.14
C PRO A 66 16.23 17.29 -19.64
N ALA A 67 16.29 18.30 -18.77
CA ALA A 67 16.38 18.11 -17.31
C ALA A 67 15.17 17.37 -16.74
N ARG A 68 14.00 17.44 -17.41
CA ARG A 68 12.79 16.71 -17.05
C ARG A 68 13.00 15.18 -16.96
N LEU A 69 13.90 14.60 -17.76
CA LEU A 69 14.20 13.16 -17.67
C LEU A 69 14.72 12.79 -16.29
N ARG A 70 15.62 13.58 -15.73
CA ARG A 70 16.12 13.38 -14.38
C ARG A 70 15.03 13.59 -13.34
N GLN A 71 14.16 14.57 -13.53
CA GLN A 71 13.01 14.82 -12.66
C GLN A 71 12.05 13.63 -12.63
N GLU A 72 11.70 13.09 -13.80
CA GLU A 72 10.82 11.94 -13.95
C GLU A 72 11.40 10.68 -13.30
N ILE A 73 12.73 10.49 -13.37
CA ILE A 73 13.42 9.40 -12.65
C ILE A 73 13.28 9.58 -11.14
N HIS A 74 13.49 10.80 -10.61
CA HIS A 74 13.30 11.07 -9.18
C HIS A 74 11.85 10.88 -8.74
N GLU A 75 10.90 11.32 -9.54
CA GLU A 75 9.48 11.18 -9.27
C GLU A 75 9.03 9.71 -9.31
N ALA A 76 9.50 8.93 -10.27
CA ALA A 76 9.24 7.50 -10.35
C ALA A 76 9.84 6.75 -9.14
N ALA A 77 11.05 7.11 -8.72
CA ALA A 77 11.67 6.57 -7.51
C ALA A 77 10.89 6.95 -6.24
N TYR A 78 10.43 8.20 -6.15
CA TYR A 78 9.60 8.65 -5.03
C TYR A 78 8.27 7.88 -4.96
N LYS A 79 7.58 7.75 -6.08
CA LYS A 79 6.29 7.00 -6.15
C LYS A 79 6.45 5.53 -5.75
N ARG A 80 7.57 4.91 -6.07
CA ARG A 80 7.81 3.49 -5.83
C ARG A 80 8.39 3.19 -4.46
N PHE A 81 9.24 4.05 -3.91
CA PHE A 81 10.03 3.79 -2.70
C PHE A 81 9.93 4.86 -1.61
N GLY A 82 9.25 5.98 -1.88
CA GLY A 82 9.07 7.09 -0.92
C GLY A 82 10.27 8.04 -0.80
N SER A 83 10.12 9.05 0.07
CA SER A 83 11.10 10.12 0.27
C SER A 83 12.45 9.61 0.80
N ALA A 84 12.43 8.60 1.64
CA ALA A 84 13.62 8.07 2.26
C ALA A 84 14.55 7.35 1.25
N ALA A 85 14.00 6.75 0.19
CA ALA A 85 14.82 6.24 -0.90
C ALA A 85 15.52 7.36 -1.65
N LEU A 86 14.85 8.49 -1.90
CA LEU A 86 15.48 9.67 -2.52
C LEU A 86 16.61 10.24 -1.67
N LEU A 87 16.45 10.25 -0.35
CA LEU A 87 17.51 10.66 0.59
C LEU A 87 18.73 9.76 0.46
N THR A 88 18.52 8.44 0.44
CA THR A 88 19.58 7.43 0.28
C THR A 88 20.28 7.55 -1.07
N PHE A 89 19.54 7.77 -2.14
CA PHE A 89 20.11 8.01 -3.47
C PHE A 89 20.91 9.30 -3.52
N GLY A 90 20.40 10.37 -2.91
CA GLY A 90 21.12 11.63 -2.79
C GLY A 90 22.43 11.44 -2.04
N PHE A 91 22.42 10.70 -0.92
CA PHE A 91 23.63 10.38 -0.17
C PHE A 91 24.64 9.58 -1.01
N SER A 92 24.20 8.53 -1.70
CA SER A 92 25.05 7.76 -2.60
C SER A 92 25.59 8.58 -3.77
N MET A 93 24.81 9.52 -4.27
CA MET A 93 25.23 10.48 -5.30
C MET A 93 26.29 11.45 -4.76
N GLY A 94 26.12 11.99 -3.54
CA GLY A 94 27.12 12.85 -2.89
C GLY A 94 28.46 12.13 -2.70
N ASP A 95 28.43 10.88 -2.27
CA ASP A 95 29.61 10.03 -2.12
C ASP A 95 30.28 9.74 -3.49
N HIS A 96 29.51 9.42 -4.51
CA HIS A 96 30.00 9.17 -5.86
C HIS A 96 30.63 10.42 -6.49
N TYR A 97 29.96 11.58 -6.39
CA TYR A 97 30.51 12.83 -6.89
C TYR A 97 31.79 13.23 -6.18
N SER A 98 31.90 12.97 -4.90
CA SER A 98 33.13 13.25 -4.16
C SER A 98 34.33 12.49 -4.71
N GLN A 99 34.13 11.28 -5.20
CA GLN A 99 35.18 10.46 -5.83
C GLN A 99 35.49 10.94 -7.26
N ALA A 100 34.45 11.20 -8.05
CA ALA A 100 34.59 11.65 -9.43
C ALA A 100 35.30 13.02 -9.53
N LEU A 101 34.96 13.97 -8.64
CA LEU A 101 35.55 15.30 -8.60
C LEU A 101 37.07 15.28 -8.30
N ILE A 102 37.55 14.30 -7.52
CA ILE A 102 38.97 14.09 -7.27
C ILE A 102 39.69 13.71 -8.57
N HIS A 103 39.06 12.93 -9.42
CA HIS A 103 39.62 12.46 -10.70
C HIS A 103 39.48 13.45 -11.84
N GLU A 104 38.49 14.33 -11.84
CA GLU A 104 38.15 15.24 -12.97
C GLU A 104 38.79 16.64 -12.89
N GLY A 105 39.86 16.84 -12.13
CA GLY A 105 40.59 18.12 -12.07
C GLY A 105 40.07 19.13 -11.06
N MET A 106 39.00 18.83 -10.32
CA MET A 106 38.53 19.64 -9.21
C MET A 106 39.25 19.35 -7.88
N GLY A 107 40.32 18.57 -7.92
CA GLY A 107 41.09 18.16 -6.77
C GLY A 107 41.73 19.34 -5.98
N GLU A 108 41.87 20.53 -6.60
CA GLU A 108 42.33 21.71 -5.86
C GLU A 108 41.31 22.20 -4.84
N TYR A 109 40.02 22.27 -5.23
CA TYR A 109 38.93 22.67 -4.33
C TYR A 109 38.76 21.66 -3.19
N HIS A 110 38.85 20.39 -3.50
CA HIS A 110 38.80 19.32 -2.51
C HIS A 110 40.00 19.39 -1.55
N ARG A 111 41.22 19.62 -2.04
CA ARG A 111 42.40 19.84 -1.19
C ARG A 111 42.28 21.06 -0.28
N ARG A 112 41.79 22.18 -0.81
CA ARG A 112 41.53 23.39 -0.02
C ARG A 112 40.53 23.17 1.10
N MET A 113 39.45 22.42 0.79
CA MET A 113 38.46 22.04 1.79
C MET A 113 39.04 21.15 2.90
N LEU A 114 39.89 20.17 2.55
CA LEU A 114 40.56 19.27 3.49
C LEU A 114 41.63 20.02 4.33
N HIS A 115 42.20 21.09 3.82
CA HIS A 115 43.21 21.91 4.52
C HIS A 115 42.60 23.19 5.10
N ALA A 116 41.29 23.35 5.09
CA ALA A 116 40.64 24.48 5.71
C ALA A 116 40.90 24.52 7.21
N SER A 117 41.05 25.71 7.76
CA SER A 117 41.37 25.91 9.17
C SER A 117 40.14 25.94 10.07
N THR A 118 38.97 26.16 9.49
CA THR A 118 37.67 26.21 10.19
C THR A 118 36.59 25.53 9.40
N HIS A 119 35.48 25.17 10.07
CA HIS A 119 34.30 24.65 9.41
C HIS A 119 33.76 25.62 8.34
N LEU A 120 33.83 26.93 8.64
CA LEU A 120 33.35 27.94 7.70
C LEU A 120 34.18 27.94 6.42
N ASP A 121 35.52 27.93 6.53
CA ASP A 121 36.40 27.86 5.36
C ASP A 121 36.12 26.61 4.52
N ALA A 122 35.92 25.45 5.16
CA ALA A 122 35.62 24.21 4.49
C ALA A 122 34.26 24.27 3.77
N LEU A 123 33.25 24.84 4.40
CA LEU A 123 31.92 25.01 3.82
C LEU A 123 31.92 26.01 2.66
N GLU A 124 32.67 27.08 2.71
CA GLU A 124 32.81 28.02 1.59
C GLU A 124 33.42 27.34 0.36
N TRP A 125 34.45 26.51 0.55
CA TRP A 125 35.00 25.70 -0.55
C TRP A 125 34.03 24.66 -1.07
N PHE A 126 33.28 24.03 -0.19
CA PHE A 126 32.22 23.07 -0.58
C PHE A 126 31.14 23.75 -1.43
N VAL A 127 30.60 24.88 -0.94
CA VAL A 127 29.56 25.63 -1.66
C VAL A 127 30.06 26.09 -3.04
N THR A 128 31.30 26.61 -3.09
CA THR A 128 31.93 27.05 -4.35
C THR A 128 32.05 25.87 -5.35
N LEU A 129 32.52 24.72 -4.86
CA LEU A 129 32.67 23.52 -5.65
C LEU A 129 31.33 23.02 -6.20
N PHE A 130 30.34 22.91 -5.32
CA PHE A 130 29.03 22.40 -5.70
C PHE A 130 28.27 23.36 -6.64
N THR A 131 28.33 24.66 -6.38
CA THR A 131 27.74 25.65 -7.25
C THR A 131 28.33 25.57 -8.65
N ARG A 132 29.64 25.46 -8.77
CA ARG A 132 30.31 25.32 -10.06
C ARG A 132 29.97 24.01 -10.74
N ALA A 133 30.03 22.89 -10.04
CA ALA A 133 29.67 21.57 -10.57
C ALA A 133 28.22 21.51 -11.03
N TYR A 134 27.30 22.13 -10.28
CA TYR A 134 25.89 22.21 -10.65
C TYR A 134 25.69 23.09 -11.90
N GLN A 135 26.34 24.23 -11.99
CA GLN A 135 26.28 25.13 -13.14
C GLN A 135 26.83 24.44 -14.40
N GLU A 136 27.97 23.76 -14.29
CA GLU A 136 28.57 23.00 -15.38
C GLU A 136 27.67 21.82 -15.82
N ALA A 137 27.01 21.14 -14.88
CA ALA A 137 26.14 20.00 -15.18
C ALA A 137 24.79 20.39 -15.79
N THR A 138 24.30 21.61 -15.55
CA THR A 138 22.93 22.01 -15.93
C THR A 138 22.87 23.14 -16.95
N GLN A 139 23.99 23.75 -17.33
CA GLN A 139 24.03 25.00 -18.11
C GLN A 139 23.14 26.14 -17.54
N ALA A 140 22.79 26.03 -16.24
CA ALA A 140 21.84 26.93 -15.62
C ALA A 140 22.33 28.37 -15.54
N SER A 141 23.65 28.59 -15.61
CA SER A 141 24.29 29.91 -15.43
C SER A 141 24.16 30.87 -16.61
N GLN A 142 23.78 30.39 -17.77
CA GLN A 142 23.90 31.23 -18.98
C GLN A 142 22.58 31.68 -19.63
N GLN A 143 21.42 31.15 -19.27
CA GLN A 143 20.22 31.30 -20.10
C GLN A 143 18.86 31.46 -19.42
N CYS A 144 18.77 31.59 -18.11
CA CYS A 144 17.49 31.82 -17.43
C CYS A 144 17.50 33.19 -16.74
N ASP A 145 16.81 34.10 -17.28
CA ASP A 145 16.28 35.39 -16.76
C ASP A 145 16.78 35.86 -15.37
N GLY A 146 18.10 36.06 -15.19
CA GLY A 146 18.65 36.69 -13.98
C GLY A 146 18.75 35.82 -12.72
N MET A 147 18.24 34.60 -12.72
CA MET A 147 18.40 33.68 -11.59
C MET A 147 19.75 32.99 -11.62
N GLN A 148 20.50 33.12 -10.55
CA GLN A 148 21.70 32.30 -10.31
C GLN A 148 21.31 31.01 -9.60
N TYR A 149 21.38 29.90 -10.32
CA TYR A 149 21.20 28.56 -9.74
C TYR A 149 22.48 28.12 -9.03
N GLY A 150 22.36 27.59 -7.81
CA GLY A 150 23.49 27.11 -7.07
C GLY A 150 23.19 26.80 -5.61
N PHE A 151 24.23 26.52 -4.87
CA PHE A 151 24.18 26.30 -3.44
C PHE A 151 24.83 27.46 -2.73
N TYR A 152 24.23 27.85 -1.61
CA TYR A 152 24.73 28.97 -0.75
C TYR A 152 24.74 28.49 0.69
N ALA A 153 25.72 28.88 1.46
CA ALA A 153 25.77 28.66 2.90
C ALA A 153 25.90 29.98 3.64
N LYS A 154 25.12 30.14 4.71
CA LYS A 154 25.15 31.30 5.57
C LYS A 154 25.37 30.87 7.02
N PRO A 155 26.39 31.36 7.75
CA PRO A 155 26.56 31.05 9.16
C PRO A 155 25.46 31.73 9.98
N ILE A 156 24.82 30.96 10.88
CA ILE A 156 23.92 31.45 11.92
C ILE A 156 24.74 31.66 13.20
N ASP A 157 25.58 30.70 13.53
CA ASP A 157 26.57 30.74 14.62
C ASP A 157 27.82 29.93 14.24
N ALA A 158 28.76 29.75 15.14
CA ALA A 158 30.02 29.07 14.86
C ALA A 158 29.87 27.61 14.39
N LEU A 159 28.77 26.97 14.68
CA LEU A 159 28.48 25.54 14.35
C LEU A 159 27.16 25.31 13.63
N THR A 160 26.38 26.36 13.42
CA THR A 160 25.06 26.27 12.78
C THR A 160 25.05 27.08 11.49
N TYR A 161 24.62 26.46 10.42
CA TYR A 161 24.62 27.04 9.08
C TYR A 161 23.28 26.84 8.41
N GLU A 162 22.83 27.87 7.67
CA GLU A 162 21.75 27.80 6.76
C GLU A 162 22.29 27.48 5.36
N PHE A 163 21.81 26.39 4.77
CA PHE A 163 22.07 26.08 3.36
C PHE A 163 20.85 26.44 2.53
N ASN A 164 21.10 27.09 1.42
CA ASN A 164 20.09 27.40 0.43
C ASN A 164 20.50 26.81 -0.92
N ALA A 165 19.60 26.08 -1.55
CA ALA A 165 19.76 25.60 -2.92
C ALA A 165 18.67 26.20 -3.80
N VAL A 166 19.06 27.02 -4.76
CA VAL A 166 18.16 27.52 -5.81
C VAL A 166 18.20 26.56 -6.98
N SER A 167 17.05 25.96 -7.32
CA SER A 167 16.96 24.92 -8.33
C SER A 167 15.65 25.04 -9.10
N THR A 168 15.69 24.75 -10.40
CA THR A 168 14.47 24.61 -11.24
C THR A 168 13.71 23.32 -11.00
N LEU A 169 14.11 22.51 -10.03
CA LEU A 169 13.66 21.16 -9.85
C LEU A 169 12.50 21.07 -8.85
N LEU A 170 11.59 20.10 -9.09
CA LEU A 170 10.35 19.85 -8.37
C LEU A 170 10.53 19.52 -6.86
N PRO A 171 9.45 19.54 -6.05
CA PRO A 171 9.49 19.35 -4.59
C PRO A 171 10.26 18.10 -4.10
N HIS A 172 10.19 17.01 -4.84
CA HIS A 172 10.89 15.75 -4.49
C HIS A 172 12.41 15.85 -4.60
N HIS A 173 12.93 16.86 -5.30
CA HIS A 173 14.35 17.09 -5.43
C HIS A 173 14.98 17.62 -4.13
N GLN A 174 14.19 18.21 -3.24
CA GLN A 174 14.66 18.63 -1.92
C GLN A 174 15.29 17.47 -1.15
N THR A 175 14.56 16.38 -0.98
CA THR A 175 15.03 15.19 -0.24
C THR A 175 16.28 14.59 -0.88
N PHE A 176 16.33 14.58 -2.21
CA PHE A 176 17.50 14.10 -2.93
C PHE A 176 18.72 15.02 -2.73
N SER A 177 18.54 16.33 -2.81
CA SER A 177 19.61 17.33 -2.58
C SER A 177 20.08 17.34 -1.13
N GLU A 178 19.18 17.15 -0.18
CA GLU A 178 19.49 16.93 1.23
C GLU A 178 20.42 15.72 1.40
N GLY A 179 20.11 14.61 0.75
CA GLY A 179 20.97 13.42 0.71
C GLY A 179 22.37 13.72 0.16
N ILE A 180 22.48 14.48 -0.94
CA ILE A 180 23.77 14.88 -1.52
C ILE A 180 24.57 15.69 -0.53
N ILE A 181 23.97 16.71 0.10
CA ILE A 181 24.64 17.55 1.10
C ILE A 181 25.12 16.69 2.27
N HIS A 182 24.27 15.80 2.78
CA HIS A 182 24.62 14.87 3.83
C HIS A 182 25.81 13.99 3.47
N GLY A 183 25.75 13.33 2.31
CA GLY A 183 26.80 12.43 1.84
C GLY A 183 28.15 13.13 1.70
N TYR A 184 28.16 14.37 1.21
CA TYR A 184 29.38 15.11 0.98
C TYR A 184 29.89 15.82 2.24
N VAL A 185 29.02 16.57 2.94
CA VAL A 185 29.40 17.38 4.10
C VAL A 185 29.77 16.49 5.29
N VAL A 186 29.02 15.41 5.53
CA VAL A 186 29.36 14.45 6.60
C VAL A 186 30.71 13.82 6.33
N ARG A 187 30.98 13.41 5.10
CA ARG A 187 32.22 12.70 4.78
C ARG A 187 33.47 13.61 4.86
N PHE A 188 33.37 14.81 4.35
CA PHE A 188 34.57 15.65 4.19
C PHE A 188 34.71 16.74 5.22
N ILE A 189 33.60 17.31 5.72
CA ILE A 189 33.63 18.47 6.59
C ILE A 189 33.45 18.07 8.05
N ALA A 190 32.34 17.47 8.40
CA ALA A 190 32.02 17.12 9.76
C ALA A 190 33.08 16.19 10.39
N HIS A 191 33.54 15.24 9.57
CA HIS A 191 34.50 14.27 10.04
C HIS A 191 35.90 14.84 10.29
N GLN A 192 36.35 15.81 9.51
CA GLN A 192 37.67 16.42 9.67
C GLN A 192 37.87 16.99 11.09
N TRP A 193 36.79 17.38 11.78
CA TRP A 193 36.81 17.94 13.12
C TRP A 193 36.10 17.08 14.17
N ASP A 194 35.90 15.78 13.90
CA ASP A 194 35.15 14.87 14.79
C ASP A 194 33.75 15.39 15.17
N HIS A 195 33.05 15.95 14.19
CA HIS A 195 31.70 16.46 14.36
C HIS A 195 30.68 15.61 13.59
N GLU A 196 29.48 15.64 14.06
CA GLU A 196 28.28 15.10 13.37
C GLU A 196 27.49 16.26 12.77
N LEU A 197 26.87 16.01 11.61
CA LEU A 197 25.93 16.93 10.99
C LEU A 197 24.50 16.52 11.36
N THR A 198 23.77 17.45 11.96
CA THR A 198 22.34 17.29 12.21
C THR A 198 21.56 18.31 11.40
N LEU A 199 20.60 17.85 10.62
CA LEU A 199 19.61 18.73 10.00
C LEU A 199 18.52 19.05 11.02
N LEU A 200 18.08 20.32 11.03
CA LEU A 200 17.00 20.80 11.88
C LEU A 200 15.69 20.83 11.06
N PRO A 201 14.88 19.75 11.08
CA PRO A 201 13.75 19.59 10.15
C PRO A 201 12.68 20.68 10.30
N GLU A 202 12.51 21.23 11.51
CA GLU A 202 11.58 22.33 11.79
C GLU A 202 11.94 23.65 11.11
N LYS A 203 13.16 23.76 10.61
CA LYS A 203 13.69 24.95 9.90
C LYS A 203 13.94 24.67 8.42
N THR A 204 13.60 23.48 7.94
CA THR A 204 13.71 23.15 6.52
C THR A 204 12.45 23.61 5.82
N VAL A 205 12.57 24.53 4.87
CA VAL A 205 11.42 25.13 4.16
C VAL A 205 11.67 25.06 2.66
N PHE A 206 10.60 24.77 1.92
CA PHE A 206 10.56 24.93 0.47
C PHE A 206 9.79 26.20 0.13
N ASP A 207 10.44 27.08 -0.62
CA ASP A 207 9.80 28.26 -1.19
C ASP A 207 9.37 27.96 -2.63
N GLU A 208 8.08 27.73 -2.82
CA GLU A 208 7.49 27.42 -4.14
C GLU A 208 7.63 28.58 -5.12
N VAL A 209 7.61 29.83 -4.64
CA VAL A 209 7.66 31.02 -5.49
C VAL A 209 9.03 31.16 -6.15
N HIS A 210 10.08 30.86 -5.39
CA HIS A 210 11.47 31.03 -5.87
C HIS A 210 12.13 29.68 -6.24
N SER A 211 11.40 28.57 -6.16
CA SER A 211 11.96 27.20 -6.35
C SER A 211 13.23 26.97 -5.54
N SER A 212 13.26 27.45 -4.30
CA SER A 212 14.42 27.39 -3.44
C SER A 212 14.17 26.54 -2.21
N PHE A 213 15.22 25.86 -1.76
CA PHE A 213 15.20 24.99 -0.58
C PHE A 213 16.13 25.57 0.47
N PHE A 214 15.65 25.62 1.71
CA PHE A 214 16.42 26.08 2.86
C PHE A 214 16.56 24.94 3.86
N TRP A 215 17.79 24.66 4.26
CA TRP A 215 18.10 23.71 5.32
C TRP A 215 18.91 24.41 6.41
N VAL A 216 18.61 24.12 7.65
CA VAL A 216 19.46 24.52 8.74
C VAL A 216 20.18 23.28 9.26
N CYS A 217 21.52 23.34 9.23
CA CYS A 217 22.39 22.26 9.62
C CYS A 217 23.21 22.69 10.85
N ARG A 218 23.36 21.76 11.80
CA ARG A 218 24.21 21.97 12.97
C ARG A 218 25.33 20.94 13.05
N PHE A 219 26.55 21.39 13.22
CA PHE A 219 27.70 20.57 13.59
C PHE A 219 27.73 20.37 15.10
N SER A 220 27.83 19.15 15.57
CA SER A 220 27.93 18.80 16.99
C SER A 220 29.14 17.90 17.19
N PRO A 221 29.91 18.04 18.28
CA PRO A 221 31.02 17.15 18.58
C PRO A 221 30.53 15.70 18.66
N LYS A 222 31.24 14.76 18.06
CA LYS A 222 30.94 13.34 18.19
C LYS A 222 31.17 12.87 19.61
N VAL A 223 30.25 12.09 20.12
CA VAL A 223 30.34 11.47 21.45
C VAL A 223 31.44 10.40 21.47
N THR A 224 31.73 9.79 20.32
CA THR A 224 32.81 8.79 20.14
C THR A 224 33.62 9.17 18.92
N PRO A 225 34.90 9.60 19.07
CA PRO A 225 35.75 9.93 17.93
C PRO A 225 36.00 8.68 17.07
N LEU A 226 35.71 8.75 15.78
CA LEU A 226 36.12 7.73 14.81
C LEU A 226 37.57 8.03 14.38
N SER A 227 38.38 6.98 14.29
CA SER A 227 39.75 7.16 13.79
C SER A 227 39.75 7.41 12.28
N SER A 228 40.78 8.12 11.79
CA SER A 228 40.94 8.37 10.34
C SER A 228 41.05 7.10 9.51
N ALA A 229 41.37 5.95 10.11
CA ALA A 229 41.39 4.61 9.47
C ALA A 229 39.98 4.07 9.26
N ASP A 230 39.04 4.39 10.13
CA ASP A 230 37.66 3.86 10.06
C ASP A 230 36.86 4.44 8.89
N LEU A 231 37.25 5.58 8.37
CA LEU A 231 36.57 6.27 7.26
C LEU A 231 36.99 5.80 5.88
N ALA A 232 38.20 5.31 5.76
CA ALA A 232 38.70 4.74 4.51
C ALA A 232 38.09 3.36 4.25
N THR A 233 37.43 2.77 5.26
CA THR A 233 36.95 1.40 5.20
C THR A 233 35.51 1.31 4.74
N SER A 234 35.18 0.19 4.11
CA SER A 234 33.82 -0.25 3.70
C SER A 234 32.80 -0.15 4.84
N ASP A 235 33.22 -0.24 6.08
CA ASP A 235 32.37 -0.33 7.27
C ASP A 235 31.62 0.96 7.60
N TYR A 236 32.22 2.14 7.40
CA TYR A 236 31.54 3.41 7.63
C TYR A 236 30.42 3.64 6.61
N ARG A 237 30.65 3.28 5.34
CA ARG A 237 29.60 3.34 4.31
C ARG A 237 28.43 2.42 4.63
N GLN A 238 28.73 1.23 5.14
CA GLN A 238 27.73 0.28 5.58
C GLN A 238 26.96 0.79 6.81
N HIS A 239 27.65 1.43 7.74
CA HIS A 239 27.03 2.01 8.94
C HIS A 239 26.01 3.12 8.59
N ILE A 240 26.42 4.10 7.76
CA ILE A 240 25.51 5.19 7.35
C ILE A 240 24.38 4.67 6.46
N LYS A 241 24.66 3.73 5.52
CA LYS A 241 23.59 3.06 4.77
C LYS A 241 22.65 2.29 5.70
N GLY A 242 23.18 1.67 6.74
CA GLY A 242 22.40 0.95 7.76
C GLY A 242 21.50 1.88 8.58
N GLU A 243 22.00 3.01 9.04
CA GLU A 243 21.21 4.01 9.79
C GLU A 243 20.11 4.64 8.93
N LEU A 244 20.41 5.02 7.69
CA LEU A 244 19.43 5.51 6.74
C LEU A 244 18.37 4.45 6.41
N PHE A 245 18.82 3.22 6.17
CA PHE A 245 17.90 2.10 5.90
C PHE A 245 17.00 1.81 7.10
N LYS A 246 17.55 1.87 8.33
CA LYS A 246 16.78 1.72 9.56
C LYS A 246 15.73 2.81 9.70
N LYS A 247 16.09 4.08 9.46
CA LYS A 247 15.12 5.19 9.48
C LYS A 247 13.99 4.98 8.46
N VAL A 248 14.32 4.55 7.22
CA VAL A 248 13.33 4.19 6.20
C VAL A 248 12.40 3.10 6.68
N LEU A 249 12.99 2.04 7.27
CA LEU A 249 12.23 0.91 7.76
C LEU A 249 11.31 1.31 8.91
N ASP A 250 11.78 2.14 9.83
CA ASP A 250 11.00 2.62 10.97
C ASP A 250 9.83 3.52 10.51
N GLU A 251 10.05 4.44 9.56
CA GLU A 251 9.00 5.26 8.96
C GLU A 251 7.98 4.42 8.19
N SER A 252 8.45 3.44 7.40
CA SER A 252 7.58 2.51 6.69
C SER A 252 6.75 1.65 7.65
N ASN A 253 7.38 1.14 8.72
CA ASN A 253 6.70 0.36 9.74
C ASN A 253 5.66 1.21 10.49
N ALA A 254 5.97 2.48 10.79
CA ALA A 254 5.03 3.40 11.43
C ALA A 254 3.81 3.67 10.53
N ALA A 255 4.02 3.93 9.24
CA ALA A 255 2.95 4.11 8.27
C ALA A 255 2.09 2.85 8.13
N LEU A 256 2.73 1.67 8.03
CA LEU A 256 2.04 0.39 7.97
C LEU A 256 1.22 0.13 9.24
N ALA A 257 1.77 0.44 10.42
CA ALA A 257 1.08 0.30 11.69
C ALA A 257 -0.19 1.16 11.77
N LEU A 258 -0.16 2.38 11.23
CA LEU A 258 -1.31 3.28 11.15
C LEU A 258 -2.40 2.70 10.22
N VAL A 259 -2.02 2.22 9.03
CA VAL A 259 -2.94 1.56 8.10
C VAL A 259 -3.56 0.32 8.75
N MET A 260 -2.73 -0.54 9.37
CA MET A 260 -3.21 -1.75 10.05
C MET A 260 -4.11 -1.45 11.24
N ALA A 261 -3.88 -0.33 11.96
CA ALA A 261 -4.79 0.13 13.01
C ALA A 261 -6.17 0.49 12.45
N SER A 262 -6.21 1.18 11.30
CA SER A 262 -7.46 1.52 10.61
C SER A 262 -8.20 0.27 10.11
N VAL A 263 -7.49 -0.70 9.54
CA VAL A 263 -8.07 -1.98 9.09
C VAL A 263 -8.61 -2.79 10.28
N ARG A 264 -7.88 -2.82 11.42
CA ARG A 264 -8.38 -3.47 12.65
C ARG A 264 -9.66 -2.81 13.16
N TYR A 265 -9.75 -1.47 13.11
CA TYR A 265 -10.96 -0.77 13.49
C TYR A 265 -12.13 -1.11 12.55
N ALA A 266 -11.90 -1.16 11.24
CA ALA A 266 -12.90 -1.62 10.26
C ALA A 266 -13.36 -3.06 10.54
N SER A 267 -12.46 -3.96 10.98
CA SER A 267 -12.82 -5.32 11.41
C SER A 267 -13.77 -5.35 12.60
N LEU A 268 -13.62 -4.44 13.56
CA LEU A 268 -14.57 -4.33 14.68
C LEU A 268 -15.96 -3.92 14.18
N ILE A 269 -16.05 -2.99 13.25
CA ILE A 269 -17.32 -2.57 12.66
C ILE A 269 -17.97 -3.73 11.91
N GLN A 270 -17.20 -4.44 11.05
CA GLN A 270 -17.71 -5.58 10.29
C GLN A 270 -18.23 -6.70 11.21
N ARG A 271 -17.46 -7.04 12.27
CA ARG A 271 -17.88 -8.05 13.26
C ARG A 271 -19.14 -7.63 14.02
N ALA A 272 -19.31 -6.34 14.32
CA ALA A 272 -20.48 -5.82 15.00
C ALA A 272 -21.76 -5.90 14.16
N GLN A 273 -21.65 -6.01 12.84
CA GLN A 273 -22.79 -6.20 11.93
C GLN A 273 -23.25 -7.65 11.82
N LEU A 274 -22.39 -8.61 12.19
CA LEU A 274 -22.79 -10.01 12.17
C LEU A 274 -23.84 -10.30 13.25
N PRO A 275 -24.87 -11.11 12.93
CA PRO A 275 -25.88 -11.49 13.92
C PRO A 275 -25.29 -12.22 15.12
N SER A 276 -25.97 -12.13 16.26
CA SER A 276 -25.61 -12.93 17.43
C SER A 276 -26.04 -14.39 17.24
N ILE A 277 -25.12 -15.33 17.32
CA ILE A 277 -25.45 -16.78 17.30
C ILE A 277 -26.42 -17.13 18.43
N ALA A 278 -26.25 -16.53 19.62
CA ALA A 278 -27.09 -16.77 20.77
C ALA A 278 -28.57 -16.40 20.56
N SER A 279 -28.86 -15.39 19.73
CA SER A 279 -30.24 -15.00 19.41
C SER A 279 -30.94 -15.99 18.51
N LEU A 280 -30.22 -16.78 17.72
CA LEU A 280 -30.77 -17.74 16.78
C LEU A 280 -30.86 -19.16 17.36
N THR A 281 -30.03 -19.52 18.32
CA THR A 281 -30.00 -20.84 18.95
C THR A 281 -31.40 -21.32 19.44
N PRO A 282 -32.29 -20.47 19.99
CA PRO A 282 -33.63 -20.95 20.42
C PRO A 282 -34.55 -21.42 19.27
N HIS A 283 -34.26 -21.04 18.04
CA HIS A 283 -35.11 -21.36 16.85
C HIS A 283 -34.67 -22.64 16.13
N PHE A 284 -33.51 -23.21 16.51
CA PHE A 284 -32.94 -24.41 15.95
C PHE A 284 -32.60 -25.40 17.07
N LYS A 285 -32.51 -26.69 16.77
CA LYS A 285 -31.97 -27.66 17.73
C LYS A 285 -30.48 -27.49 18.00
N GLY A 286 -29.80 -26.84 17.03
CA GLY A 286 -28.43 -26.43 17.12
C GLY A 286 -28.12 -25.44 16.00
N PHE A 287 -27.29 -24.45 16.27
CA PHE A 287 -26.88 -23.44 15.30
C PHE A 287 -25.46 -23.00 15.57
N HIS A 288 -24.63 -22.94 14.56
CA HIS A 288 -23.29 -22.38 14.66
C HIS A 288 -22.78 -21.85 13.32
N VAL A 289 -21.92 -20.84 13.38
CA VAL A 289 -21.25 -20.26 12.22
C VAL A 289 -19.74 -20.17 12.47
N ALA A 290 -18.96 -20.70 11.55
CA ALA A 290 -17.53 -20.40 11.46
C ALA A 290 -17.35 -19.35 10.36
N TRP A 291 -16.93 -18.17 10.74
CA TRP A 291 -16.61 -17.06 9.84
C TRP A 291 -15.15 -16.67 10.02
N GLN A 292 -14.36 -16.87 8.98
CA GLN A 292 -12.92 -16.70 9.01
C GLN A 292 -12.46 -15.93 7.76
N PRO A 293 -12.37 -14.61 7.82
CA PRO A 293 -11.79 -13.82 6.74
C PRO A 293 -10.37 -14.30 6.40
N ARG A 294 -10.01 -14.22 5.14
CA ARG A 294 -8.65 -14.47 4.67
C ARG A 294 -7.65 -13.47 5.25
N ASP A 295 -8.03 -12.21 5.26
CA ASP A 295 -7.27 -11.09 5.79
C ASP A 295 -7.87 -10.64 7.15
N THR A 296 -7.59 -9.44 7.60
CA THR A 296 -8.17 -8.89 8.85
C THR A 296 -9.67 -8.64 8.72
N ILE A 297 -10.13 -8.36 7.50
CA ILE A 297 -11.51 -8.13 7.07
C ILE A 297 -11.75 -8.91 5.77
N GLY A 298 -12.98 -9.23 5.45
CA GLY A 298 -13.31 -10.09 4.31
C GLY A 298 -14.59 -9.70 3.57
N GLY A 299 -14.79 -10.31 2.40
CA GLY A 299 -15.99 -10.18 1.58
C GLY A 299 -17.17 -11.01 2.09
N ASP A 300 -16.87 -12.15 2.70
CA ASP A 300 -17.89 -13.05 3.25
C ASP A 300 -18.62 -12.42 4.43
N PHE A 301 -19.92 -12.62 4.47
CA PHE A 301 -20.70 -12.37 5.69
C PHE A 301 -21.94 -13.28 5.74
N TRP A 302 -22.46 -13.45 6.93
CA TRP A 302 -23.75 -14.08 7.15
C TRP A 302 -24.70 -13.09 7.81
N TRP A 303 -25.99 -13.24 7.53
CA TRP A 303 -27.03 -12.32 8.00
C TRP A 303 -28.27 -13.10 8.45
N SER A 304 -29.07 -12.50 9.31
CA SER A 304 -30.31 -13.13 9.78
C SER A 304 -31.40 -12.11 10.06
N HIS A 305 -32.63 -12.53 9.85
CA HIS A 305 -33.83 -11.79 10.24
C HIS A 305 -34.78 -12.72 10.99
N LEU A 306 -35.17 -12.30 12.19
CA LEU A 306 -36.16 -12.99 13.03
C LEU A 306 -37.52 -12.33 12.84
N HIS A 307 -38.48 -13.10 12.34
CA HIS A 307 -39.84 -12.63 12.11
C HIS A 307 -40.62 -12.64 13.43
N GLN A 308 -41.06 -11.49 13.92
CA GLN A 308 -41.66 -11.33 15.24
C GLN A 308 -42.96 -12.13 15.42
N ASP A 309 -43.78 -12.26 14.37
CA ASP A 309 -45.11 -12.85 14.47
C ASP A 309 -45.15 -14.38 14.31
N SER A 310 -44.10 -15.02 13.80
CA SER A 310 -44.13 -16.43 13.42
C SER A 310 -42.98 -17.29 13.97
N GLN A 311 -42.04 -16.71 14.71
CA GLN A 311 -40.77 -17.35 15.09
C GLN A 311 -39.96 -17.86 13.87
N THR A 312 -40.35 -17.45 12.69
CA THR A 312 -39.64 -17.78 11.45
C THR A 312 -38.30 -17.09 11.40
N VAL A 313 -37.28 -17.81 10.96
CA VAL A 313 -35.92 -17.27 10.78
C VAL A 313 -35.57 -17.25 9.32
N THR A 314 -35.13 -16.10 8.81
CA THR A 314 -34.45 -16.01 7.52
C THR A 314 -32.96 -15.86 7.73
N LEU A 315 -32.15 -16.70 7.09
CA LEU A 315 -30.69 -16.65 7.09
C LEU A 315 -30.21 -16.30 5.69
N ALA A 316 -29.12 -15.54 5.58
CA ALA A 316 -28.38 -15.37 4.34
C ALA A 316 -26.91 -15.66 4.56
N LEU A 317 -26.28 -16.28 3.56
CA LEU A 317 -24.83 -16.38 3.42
C LEU A 317 -24.48 -15.67 2.11
N VAL A 318 -23.56 -14.73 2.19
CA VAL A 318 -23.17 -13.89 1.05
C VAL A 318 -21.64 -13.87 0.96
N ASP A 319 -21.18 -14.07 -0.25
CA ASP A 319 -19.78 -14.07 -0.66
C ASP A 319 -19.59 -12.92 -1.68
N CYS A 320 -18.97 -11.84 -1.23
CA CYS A 320 -18.76 -10.64 -2.05
C CYS A 320 -17.46 -10.75 -2.85
N ALA A 321 -17.48 -10.20 -4.05
CA ALA A 321 -16.32 -10.16 -4.92
C ALA A 321 -15.11 -9.52 -4.23
N GLY A 322 -13.97 -10.23 -4.26
CA GLY A 322 -12.73 -9.78 -3.68
C GLY A 322 -12.63 -9.96 -2.16
N HIS A 323 -11.42 -9.86 -1.65
CA HIS A 323 -11.09 -10.03 -0.25
C HIS A 323 -10.47 -8.77 0.33
N GLY A 324 -10.22 -8.72 1.66
CA GLY A 324 -9.65 -7.55 2.32
C GLY A 324 -10.58 -6.33 2.28
N VAL A 325 -10.03 -5.14 2.11
CA VAL A 325 -10.80 -3.87 2.20
C VAL A 325 -11.91 -3.77 1.15
N PRO A 326 -11.69 -4.04 -0.15
CA PRO A 326 -12.74 -3.94 -1.16
C PRO A 326 -13.92 -4.89 -0.87
N GLY A 327 -13.64 -6.18 -0.61
CA GLY A 327 -14.67 -7.16 -0.26
C GLY A 327 -15.45 -6.77 1.00
N ALA A 328 -14.75 -6.29 2.04
CA ALA A 328 -15.38 -5.84 3.28
C ALA A 328 -16.31 -4.63 3.09
N MET A 329 -15.95 -3.69 2.23
CA MET A 329 -16.83 -2.55 1.91
C MET A 329 -18.11 -3.01 1.21
N LEU A 330 -17.96 -3.96 0.27
CA LEU A 330 -19.10 -4.55 -0.43
C LEU A 330 -19.98 -5.37 0.52
N SER A 331 -19.40 -6.12 1.46
CA SER A 331 -20.16 -6.88 2.46
C SER A 331 -20.99 -5.98 3.38
N VAL A 332 -20.45 -4.83 3.80
CA VAL A 332 -21.19 -3.83 4.58
C VAL A 332 -22.36 -3.25 3.79
N LEU A 333 -22.14 -2.94 2.51
CA LEU A 333 -23.18 -2.44 1.61
C LEU A 333 -24.29 -3.48 1.43
N ALA A 334 -23.93 -4.74 1.13
CA ALA A 334 -24.89 -5.83 0.92
C ALA A 334 -25.67 -6.16 2.20
N SER A 335 -25.01 -6.20 3.37
CA SER A 335 -25.66 -6.37 4.67
C SER A 335 -26.68 -5.26 4.96
N SER A 336 -26.30 -4.00 4.74
CA SER A 336 -27.21 -2.87 4.91
C SER A 336 -28.39 -2.91 3.94
N ALA A 337 -28.21 -3.43 2.73
CA ALA A 337 -29.28 -3.62 1.76
C ALA A 337 -30.27 -4.68 2.26
N LEU A 338 -29.79 -5.82 2.77
CA LEU A 338 -30.64 -6.85 3.34
C LEU A 338 -31.47 -6.32 4.54
N GLU A 339 -30.84 -5.57 5.46
CA GLU A 339 -31.55 -4.94 6.57
C GLU A 339 -32.69 -4.05 6.09
N LYS A 340 -32.45 -3.20 5.09
CA LYS A 340 -33.50 -2.33 4.52
C LYS A 340 -34.61 -3.12 3.84
N ILE A 341 -34.28 -4.15 3.04
CA ILE A 341 -35.24 -4.99 2.33
C ILE A 341 -36.20 -5.63 3.34
N PHE A 342 -35.67 -6.30 4.36
CA PHE A 342 -36.51 -7.03 5.33
C PHE A 342 -37.14 -6.13 6.39
N ALA A 343 -36.60 -4.93 6.66
CA ALA A 343 -37.27 -3.93 7.48
C ALA A 343 -38.54 -3.41 6.83
N VAL A 344 -38.58 -3.27 5.48
CA VAL A 344 -39.74 -2.78 4.73
C VAL A 344 -40.70 -3.92 4.42
N GLN A 345 -40.21 -5.08 4.07
CA GLN A 345 -40.98 -6.26 3.63
C GLN A 345 -40.50 -7.55 4.34
N PRO A 346 -40.84 -7.74 5.61
CA PRO A 346 -40.35 -8.86 6.40
C PRO A 346 -40.69 -10.25 5.79
N THR A 347 -41.82 -10.37 5.11
CA THR A 347 -42.32 -11.62 4.52
C THR A 347 -42.05 -11.76 3.03
N LEU A 348 -41.20 -10.91 2.46
CA LEU A 348 -40.86 -10.93 1.04
C LEU A 348 -40.43 -12.35 0.60
N PRO A 349 -40.89 -12.88 -0.54
CA PRO A 349 -40.41 -14.15 -1.09
C PRO A 349 -38.89 -14.10 -1.30
N LEU A 350 -38.19 -15.21 -0.98
CA LEU A 350 -36.73 -15.25 -1.04
C LEU A 350 -36.15 -14.97 -2.43
N PRO A 351 -36.76 -15.45 -3.56
CA PRO A 351 -36.28 -15.09 -4.89
C PRO A 351 -36.31 -13.57 -5.14
N GLU A 352 -37.40 -12.94 -4.72
CA GLU A 352 -37.55 -11.48 -4.85
C GLU A 352 -36.56 -10.72 -3.97
N ALA A 353 -36.29 -11.24 -2.77
CA ALA A 353 -35.29 -10.65 -1.85
C ALA A 353 -33.88 -10.67 -2.49
N LEU A 354 -33.46 -11.79 -3.12
CA LEU A 354 -32.19 -11.84 -3.84
C LEU A 354 -32.15 -10.88 -5.03
N MET A 355 -33.23 -10.73 -5.78
CA MET A 355 -33.30 -9.78 -6.89
C MET A 355 -33.31 -8.32 -6.42
N GLN A 356 -33.90 -8.01 -5.25
CA GLN A 356 -33.79 -6.69 -4.65
C GLN A 356 -32.37 -6.41 -4.14
N LEU A 357 -31.68 -7.43 -3.60
CA LEU A 357 -30.25 -7.34 -3.24
C LEU A 357 -29.38 -7.03 -4.47
N ASP A 358 -29.61 -7.75 -5.59
CA ASP A 358 -28.96 -7.51 -6.89
C ASP A 358 -29.10 -6.03 -7.30
N GLY A 359 -30.34 -5.55 -7.34
CA GLY A 359 -30.64 -4.17 -7.71
C GLY A 359 -29.98 -3.13 -6.76
N ALA A 360 -30.01 -3.40 -5.45
CA ALA A 360 -29.45 -2.51 -4.44
C ALA A 360 -27.93 -2.38 -4.56
N ILE A 361 -27.21 -3.49 -4.78
CA ILE A 361 -25.75 -3.50 -5.01
C ILE A 361 -25.44 -2.73 -6.28
N ARG A 362 -26.09 -3.06 -7.39
CA ARG A 362 -25.89 -2.43 -8.69
C ARG A 362 -26.13 -0.92 -8.65
N GLN A 363 -27.18 -0.49 -7.97
CA GLN A 363 -27.51 0.92 -7.81
C GLN A 363 -26.48 1.64 -6.94
N SER A 364 -26.04 1.03 -5.84
CA SER A 364 -25.09 1.63 -4.92
C SER A 364 -23.71 1.82 -5.54
N LEU A 365 -23.29 0.89 -6.41
CA LEU A 365 -22.03 0.95 -7.16
C LEU A 365 -22.18 1.66 -8.52
N ARG A 366 -23.38 2.19 -8.85
CA ARG A 366 -23.71 2.82 -10.13
C ARG A 366 -23.41 1.94 -11.35
N GLN A 367 -23.46 0.63 -11.21
CA GLN A 367 -23.12 -0.33 -12.26
C GLN A 367 -24.17 -0.42 -13.38
N HIS A 368 -25.24 0.34 -13.29
CA HIS A 368 -26.22 0.57 -14.37
C HIS A 368 -25.79 1.71 -15.31
N GLU A 369 -24.78 2.51 -14.95
CA GLU A 369 -24.25 3.60 -15.76
C GLU A 369 -23.17 3.07 -16.71
N ALA A 370 -23.10 3.63 -17.92
CA ALA A 370 -22.19 3.14 -18.96
C ALA A 370 -20.70 3.39 -18.64
N ASP A 371 -20.43 4.42 -17.84
CA ASP A 371 -19.11 4.87 -17.43
C ASP A 371 -18.71 4.40 -16.02
N SER A 372 -19.47 3.45 -15.44
CA SER A 372 -19.10 2.86 -14.14
C SER A 372 -17.70 2.24 -14.19
N GLU A 373 -16.87 2.52 -13.19
CA GLU A 373 -15.53 1.94 -13.04
C GLU A 373 -15.54 0.57 -12.36
N SER A 374 -16.68 0.19 -11.71
CA SER A 374 -16.83 -1.07 -10.96
C SER A 374 -17.62 -2.10 -11.79
N ASP A 375 -17.29 -3.36 -11.61
CA ASP A 375 -18.08 -4.53 -12.03
C ASP A 375 -17.94 -5.59 -10.92
N ASP A 376 -18.40 -5.25 -9.72
CA ASP A 376 -18.32 -6.07 -8.52
C ASP A 376 -19.72 -6.50 -8.07
N GLY A 377 -19.78 -7.68 -7.47
CA GLY A 377 -21.05 -8.23 -7.03
C GLY A 377 -20.85 -9.27 -5.95
N CYS A 378 -21.83 -10.17 -5.82
CA CYS A 378 -21.73 -11.25 -4.84
C CYS A 378 -22.44 -12.51 -5.32
N ASP A 379 -22.05 -13.63 -4.73
CA ASP A 379 -22.78 -14.87 -4.73
C ASP A 379 -23.53 -14.98 -3.38
N ALA A 380 -24.74 -15.50 -3.37
CA ALA A 380 -25.56 -15.49 -2.17
C ALA A 380 -26.50 -16.70 -2.08
N ALA A 381 -26.81 -17.08 -0.87
CA ALA A 381 -27.88 -18.02 -0.58
C ALA A 381 -28.78 -17.49 0.55
N MET A 382 -30.06 -17.73 0.47
CA MET A 382 -31.01 -17.48 1.55
C MET A 382 -31.78 -18.73 1.92
N VAL A 383 -31.99 -18.89 3.20
CA VAL A 383 -32.82 -19.95 3.79
C VAL A 383 -33.84 -19.32 4.70
N ARG A 384 -35.10 -19.76 4.61
CA ARG A 384 -36.15 -19.40 5.57
C ARG A 384 -36.68 -20.66 6.22
N PHE A 385 -36.59 -20.72 7.54
CA PHE A 385 -37.06 -21.84 8.34
C PHE A 385 -38.25 -21.44 9.20
N HIS A 386 -39.32 -22.26 9.11
CA HIS A 386 -40.55 -22.13 9.89
C HIS A 386 -40.60 -23.24 10.94
N PRO A 387 -40.20 -22.98 12.22
CA PRO A 387 -40.06 -24.03 13.22
C PRO A 387 -41.36 -24.82 13.49
N GLN A 388 -42.50 -24.14 13.46
CA GLN A 388 -43.83 -24.80 13.75
C GLN A 388 -44.24 -25.84 12.69
N THR A 389 -44.01 -25.54 11.42
CA THR A 389 -44.35 -26.41 10.31
C THR A 389 -43.16 -27.21 9.81
N ARG A 390 -41.97 -26.91 10.28
CA ARG A 390 -40.67 -27.41 9.78
C ARG A 390 -40.49 -27.19 8.27
N ARG A 391 -41.18 -26.22 7.73
CA ARG A 391 -41.00 -25.83 6.34
C ARG A 391 -39.69 -25.07 6.20
N LEU A 392 -38.86 -25.53 5.27
CA LEU A 392 -37.59 -24.91 4.90
C LEU A 392 -37.67 -24.47 3.45
N GLU A 393 -37.42 -23.22 3.21
CA GLU A 393 -37.34 -22.59 1.91
C GLU A 393 -35.88 -22.23 1.64
N PHE A 394 -35.42 -22.45 0.41
CA PHE A 394 -34.07 -22.12 -0.01
C PHE A 394 -34.08 -21.49 -1.38
N VAL A 395 -33.22 -20.50 -1.57
CA VAL A 395 -32.85 -19.93 -2.84
C VAL A 395 -31.36 -19.65 -2.86
N GLY A 396 -30.70 -19.88 -3.97
CA GLY A 396 -29.25 -19.67 -4.08
C GLY A 396 -28.85 -19.11 -5.44
N ALA A 397 -27.95 -18.15 -5.41
CA ALA A 397 -27.17 -17.63 -6.52
C ALA A 397 -25.73 -18.11 -6.33
N LYS A 398 -25.35 -19.20 -7.02
CA LYS A 398 -24.11 -20.00 -6.94
C LYS A 398 -23.84 -20.71 -5.60
N ILE A 399 -24.28 -20.21 -4.46
CA ILE A 399 -24.11 -20.88 -3.17
C ILE A 399 -25.21 -21.91 -2.97
N GLY A 400 -24.85 -23.19 -2.94
CA GLY A 400 -25.77 -24.33 -2.72
C GLY A 400 -25.98 -24.63 -1.24
N LEU A 401 -27.01 -25.49 -0.96
CA LEU A 401 -27.37 -25.96 0.37
C LEU A 401 -27.08 -27.45 0.48
N PHE A 402 -26.39 -27.85 1.55
CA PHE A 402 -26.19 -29.27 1.88
C PHE A 402 -27.22 -29.74 2.91
N GLU A 403 -27.81 -30.86 2.65
CA GLU A 403 -28.69 -31.60 3.57
C GLU A 403 -27.95 -32.86 4.05
N CYS A 404 -27.75 -32.96 5.34
CA CYS A 404 -27.25 -34.17 5.99
C CYS A 404 -28.43 -34.86 6.66
N THR A 405 -28.94 -35.93 6.07
CA THR A 405 -30.10 -36.64 6.56
C THR A 405 -29.80 -37.43 7.84
N ALA A 406 -30.83 -37.82 8.57
CA ALA A 406 -30.68 -38.58 9.81
C ALA A 406 -30.02 -39.96 9.63
N ASP A 407 -30.20 -40.59 8.44
CA ASP A 407 -29.60 -41.87 8.03
C ASP A 407 -28.16 -41.72 7.48
N GLY A 408 -27.67 -40.48 7.34
CA GLY A 408 -26.27 -40.20 7.02
C GLY A 408 -25.96 -39.92 5.55
N GLU A 409 -26.98 -39.78 4.73
CA GLU A 409 -26.80 -39.30 3.37
C GLU A 409 -26.48 -37.79 3.35
N VAL A 410 -25.61 -37.36 2.45
CA VAL A 410 -25.33 -35.94 2.20
C VAL A 410 -25.75 -35.55 0.81
N ILE A 411 -26.84 -34.80 0.73
CA ILE A 411 -27.45 -34.32 -0.51
C ILE A 411 -26.97 -32.86 -0.74
N HIS A 412 -26.61 -32.53 -1.97
CA HIS A 412 -26.27 -31.16 -2.34
C HIS A 412 -27.37 -30.58 -3.23
N HIS A 413 -28.16 -29.68 -2.66
CA HIS A 413 -29.17 -28.91 -3.39
C HIS A 413 -28.44 -27.74 -4.09
N LYS A 414 -28.44 -27.81 -5.42
CA LYS A 414 -27.72 -26.84 -6.26
C LYS A 414 -28.46 -25.50 -6.29
N ALA A 415 -27.70 -24.45 -6.29
CA ALA A 415 -28.14 -23.08 -6.58
C ALA A 415 -28.25 -22.84 -8.11
N ASP A 416 -28.90 -21.75 -8.47
CA ASP A 416 -28.85 -21.21 -9.82
C ASP A 416 -27.46 -20.64 -10.14
N ARG A 417 -27.05 -20.68 -11.41
CA ARG A 417 -25.75 -20.20 -11.88
C ARG A 417 -25.82 -18.72 -12.27
N ILE A 418 -26.31 -17.92 -11.37
CA ILE A 418 -26.37 -16.46 -11.51
C ILE A 418 -25.49 -15.82 -10.42
N SER A 419 -24.97 -14.63 -10.70
CA SER A 419 -24.32 -13.76 -9.71
C SER A 419 -25.15 -12.49 -9.56
N LEU A 420 -25.00 -11.81 -8.44
CA LEU A 420 -25.81 -10.64 -8.09
C LEU A 420 -24.94 -9.38 -8.08
N GLY A 421 -25.51 -8.26 -8.45
CA GLY A 421 -24.88 -6.95 -8.34
C GLY A 421 -24.03 -6.52 -9.53
N TYR A 422 -23.57 -7.43 -10.38
CA TYR A 422 -22.73 -7.14 -11.55
C TYR A 422 -23.46 -6.32 -12.62
N ARG A 423 -22.71 -5.74 -13.57
CA ARG A 423 -23.29 -5.00 -14.71
C ARG A 423 -24.21 -5.88 -15.55
N GLU A 424 -23.80 -7.12 -15.77
CA GLU A 424 -24.63 -8.11 -16.46
C GLU A 424 -25.82 -8.51 -15.57
N LEU A 425 -27.04 -8.33 -16.09
CA LEU A 425 -28.25 -8.70 -15.37
C LEU A 425 -28.35 -10.23 -15.25
N PRO A 426 -28.82 -10.76 -14.10
CA PRO A 426 -29.15 -12.17 -14.00
C PRO A 426 -30.11 -12.60 -15.12
N SER A 427 -29.78 -13.70 -15.76
CA SER A 427 -30.58 -14.22 -16.93
C SER A 427 -31.97 -14.63 -16.55
N HIS A 428 -32.24 -14.93 -15.30
CA HIS A 428 -33.54 -15.32 -14.74
C HIS A 428 -33.56 -15.05 -13.22
N SER A 429 -34.76 -15.05 -12.66
CA SER A 429 -34.92 -15.06 -11.20
C SER A 429 -34.55 -16.42 -10.63
N PRO A 430 -33.83 -16.44 -9.46
CA PRO A 430 -33.46 -17.70 -8.83
C PRO A 430 -34.68 -18.49 -8.38
N GLN A 431 -34.59 -19.84 -8.46
CA GLN A 431 -35.72 -20.73 -8.18
C GLN A 431 -35.82 -21.04 -6.69
N LEU A 432 -37.05 -20.92 -6.16
CA LEU A 432 -37.38 -21.33 -4.80
C LEU A 432 -37.46 -22.84 -4.71
N GLN A 433 -36.73 -23.43 -3.79
CA GLN A 433 -36.84 -24.83 -3.40
C GLN A 433 -37.46 -24.90 -1.99
N THR A 434 -38.35 -25.89 -1.77
CA THR A 434 -39.08 -26.01 -0.48
C THR A 434 -39.15 -27.45 -0.04
N TRP A 435 -38.91 -27.67 1.25
CA TRP A 435 -39.04 -29.00 1.89
C TRP A 435 -39.77 -28.89 3.22
N ILE A 436 -40.27 -30.02 3.69
CA ILE A 436 -40.60 -30.23 5.11
C ILE A 436 -39.41 -30.95 5.74
N ALA A 437 -38.62 -30.21 6.49
CA ALA A 437 -37.40 -30.71 7.10
C ALA A 437 -37.71 -31.82 8.12
N GLN A 438 -37.04 -32.93 8.03
CA GLN A 438 -37.22 -34.03 8.96
C GLN A 438 -36.45 -33.75 10.27
N ALA A 439 -36.95 -34.26 11.38
CA ALA A 439 -36.28 -34.14 12.63
C ALA A 439 -34.92 -34.87 12.60
N GLY A 440 -33.85 -34.16 13.03
CA GLY A 440 -32.50 -34.71 13.03
C GLY A 440 -31.75 -34.49 11.72
N THR A 441 -32.33 -33.75 10.78
CA THR A 441 -31.64 -33.30 9.58
C THR A 441 -30.75 -32.07 9.91
N ARG A 442 -29.52 -32.09 9.44
CA ARG A 442 -28.59 -30.97 9.46
C ARG A 442 -28.48 -30.29 8.12
N TRP A 443 -28.46 -28.99 8.12
CA TRP A 443 -28.32 -28.16 6.94
C TRP A 443 -27.03 -27.33 7.02
N VAL A 444 -26.32 -27.22 5.89
CA VAL A 444 -25.03 -26.55 5.82
C VAL A 444 -24.94 -25.65 4.58
N LEU A 445 -24.57 -24.40 4.80
CA LEU A 445 -24.17 -23.46 3.76
C LEU A 445 -22.67 -23.19 3.87
N VAL A 446 -22.01 -23.07 2.73
CA VAL A 446 -20.57 -22.76 2.67
C VAL A 446 -20.30 -21.80 1.53
N THR A 447 -19.33 -20.89 1.72
CA THR A 447 -18.75 -20.07 0.65
C THR A 447 -17.71 -20.87 -0.14
N ASP A 448 -17.29 -20.36 -1.28
CA ASP A 448 -16.36 -21.05 -2.18
C ASP A 448 -14.95 -21.21 -1.59
N GLY A 449 -14.54 -20.35 -0.66
CA GLY A 449 -13.28 -20.50 0.09
C GLY A 449 -13.15 -21.84 0.83
N VAL A 450 -14.27 -22.55 1.08
CA VAL A 450 -14.28 -23.93 1.58
C VAL A 450 -13.91 -24.92 0.48
N THR A 451 -14.52 -24.80 -0.70
CA THR A 451 -14.37 -25.77 -1.79
C THR A 451 -13.16 -25.48 -2.68
N ASP A 452 -12.79 -24.23 -2.84
CA ASP A 452 -11.75 -23.78 -3.75
C ASP A 452 -10.36 -23.66 -3.10
N GLN A 453 -10.28 -23.89 -1.76
CA GLN A 453 -9.00 -23.92 -1.07
C GLN A 453 -8.07 -24.97 -1.70
N LEU A 454 -6.94 -24.50 -2.17
CA LEU A 454 -5.91 -25.38 -2.75
C LEU A 454 -5.14 -26.13 -1.66
N GLY A 455 -4.79 -27.37 -1.95
CA GLY A 455 -4.03 -28.21 -1.03
C GLY A 455 -3.78 -29.61 -1.61
N GLY A 456 -3.40 -30.54 -0.70
CA GLY A 456 -3.12 -31.94 -1.03
C GLY A 456 -1.63 -32.27 -1.05
N GLN A 457 -1.32 -33.58 -1.02
CA GLN A 457 0.05 -34.11 -0.96
C GLN A 457 0.65 -34.41 -2.35
N GLY A 458 -0.07 -34.08 -3.44
CA GLY A 458 0.39 -34.34 -4.81
C GLY A 458 1.42 -33.33 -5.31
N SER A 459 1.98 -33.57 -6.49
CA SER A 459 2.95 -32.69 -7.17
C SER A 459 2.35 -31.34 -7.57
N SER A 460 1.01 -31.26 -7.67
CA SER A 460 0.28 -30.01 -7.98
C SER A 460 -0.87 -29.86 -6.98
N PRO A 461 -1.03 -28.68 -6.38
CA PRO A 461 -2.16 -28.38 -5.50
C PRO A 461 -3.49 -28.50 -6.28
N VAL A 462 -4.51 -29.06 -5.63
CA VAL A 462 -5.85 -29.17 -6.18
C VAL A 462 -6.87 -28.61 -5.21
N ALA A 463 -8.04 -28.16 -5.70
CA ALA A 463 -9.12 -27.67 -4.85
C ALA A 463 -9.66 -28.75 -3.91
N TYR A 464 -10.10 -28.35 -2.71
CA TYR A 464 -10.74 -29.27 -1.75
C TYR A 464 -11.96 -29.95 -2.35
N GLY A 465 -12.84 -29.20 -2.93
CA GLY A 465 -13.96 -29.64 -3.75
C GLY A 465 -15.11 -30.27 -2.97
N TYR A 466 -16.26 -30.33 -3.63
CA TYR A 466 -17.51 -30.85 -3.06
C TYR A 466 -17.42 -32.31 -2.59
N LYS A 467 -16.61 -33.14 -3.25
CA LYS A 467 -16.48 -34.55 -2.88
C LYS A 467 -15.88 -34.72 -1.47
N ARG A 468 -14.83 -33.95 -1.17
CA ARG A 468 -14.17 -33.99 0.16
C ARG A 468 -15.03 -33.32 1.22
N LEU A 469 -15.73 -32.23 0.85
CA LEU A 469 -16.69 -31.59 1.75
C LEU A 469 -17.82 -32.57 2.15
N LYS A 470 -18.40 -33.28 1.20
CA LYS A 470 -19.42 -34.32 1.51
C LYS A 470 -18.90 -35.40 2.46
N ALA A 471 -17.69 -35.91 2.22
CA ALA A 471 -17.08 -36.89 3.13
C ALA A 471 -16.85 -36.31 4.54
N CYS A 472 -16.38 -35.06 4.63
CA CYS A 472 -16.21 -34.35 5.89
C CYS A 472 -17.53 -34.16 6.65
N LEU A 473 -18.61 -33.83 5.95
CA LEU A 473 -19.94 -33.72 6.54
C LEU A 473 -20.46 -35.09 7.05
N GLN A 474 -20.21 -36.17 6.33
CA GLN A 474 -20.53 -37.53 6.78
C GLN A 474 -19.76 -37.93 8.04
N GLU A 475 -18.45 -37.62 8.10
CA GLU A 475 -17.61 -37.86 9.27
C GLU A 475 -18.12 -37.10 10.51
N SER A 476 -18.62 -35.87 10.33
CA SER A 476 -19.06 -34.98 11.41
C SER A 476 -20.50 -35.17 11.87
N ARG A 477 -21.24 -36.14 11.33
CA ARG A 477 -22.69 -36.32 11.58
C ARG A 477 -23.06 -36.44 13.06
N ALA A 478 -22.21 -37.08 13.88
CA ALA A 478 -22.44 -37.26 15.31
C ALA A 478 -22.06 -36.06 16.19
N LEU A 479 -21.41 -35.05 15.59
CA LEU A 479 -20.99 -33.84 16.27
C LEU A 479 -22.16 -32.85 16.34
N ASN A 480 -22.15 -31.95 17.32
CA ASN A 480 -23.05 -30.79 17.32
C ASN A 480 -22.60 -29.74 16.25
N PRO A 481 -23.43 -28.74 15.92
CA PRO A 481 -23.07 -27.73 14.91
C PRO A 481 -21.75 -27.02 15.13
N GLU A 482 -21.41 -26.67 16.38
CA GLU A 482 -20.15 -26.03 16.74
C GLU A 482 -18.94 -26.92 16.43
N HIS A 483 -18.99 -28.18 16.86
CA HIS A 483 -17.92 -29.13 16.59
C HIS A 483 -17.87 -29.51 15.08
N THR A 484 -19.01 -29.48 14.37
CA THR A 484 -19.04 -29.69 12.92
C THR A 484 -18.32 -28.57 12.17
N THR A 485 -18.60 -27.30 12.50
CA THR A 485 -17.88 -26.19 11.88
C THR A 485 -16.40 -26.25 12.18
N ALA A 486 -16.02 -26.54 13.44
CA ALA A 486 -14.62 -26.71 13.84
C ALA A 486 -13.93 -27.87 13.07
N HIS A 487 -14.63 -29.00 12.90
CA HIS A 487 -14.13 -30.15 12.13
C HIS A 487 -13.89 -29.78 10.66
N ILE A 488 -14.83 -29.08 10.02
CA ILE A 488 -14.69 -28.62 8.62
C ILE A 488 -13.47 -27.72 8.50
N VAL A 489 -13.34 -26.70 9.37
CA VAL A 489 -12.20 -25.78 9.37
C VAL A 489 -10.88 -26.51 9.55
N GLN A 490 -10.83 -27.47 10.48
CA GLN A 490 -9.63 -28.29 10.72
C GLN A 490 -9.26 -29.13 9.49
N ARG A 491 -10.23 -29.76 8.83
CA ARG A 491 -10.01 -30.59 7.63
C ARG A 491 -9.49 -29.75 6.46
N ILE A 492 -10.03 -28.53 6.29
CA ILE A 492 -9.54 -27.58 5.29
C ILE A 492 -8.11 -27.15 5.61
N GLY A 493 -7.80 -26.80 6.85
CA GLY A 493 -6.45 -26.44 7.28
C GLY A 493 -5.43 -27.57 7.06
N GLN A 494 -5.82 -28.82 7.34
CA GLN A 494 -4.97 -30.00 7.06
C GLN A 494 -4.77 -30.19 5.55
N TRP A 495 -5.81 -29.95 4.74
CA TRP A 495 -5.73 -30.02 3.28
C TRP A 495 -4.82 -28.93 2.72
N GLN A 496 -4.97 -27.72 3.20
CA GLN A 496 -4.20 -26.53 2.81
C GLN A 496 -2.69 -26.72 3.08
N GLY A 497 -2.33 -27.31 4.21
CA GLY A 497 -0.92 -27.49 4.61
C GLY A 497 -0.19 -26.17 4.74
N SER A 498 0.94 -26.02 4.02
CA SER A 498 1.77 -24.78 4.02
C SER A 498 1.33 -23.75 2.99
N LEU A 499 0.31 -24.02 2.18
CA LEU A 499 -0.18 -23.07 1.18
C LEU A 499 -0.93 -21.91 1.85
N LEU A 500 -0.95 -20.75 1.19
CA LEU A 500 -1.73 -19.62 1.68
C LEU A 500 -3.22 -19.89 1.52
N ARG A 501 -4.01 -19.33 2.44
CA ARG A 501 -5.47 -19.29 2.28
C ARG A 501 -5.80 -18.48 1.02
N ARG A 502 -6.70 -19.00 0.20
CA ARG A 502 -7.03 -18.40 -1.07
C ARG A 502 -8.12 -17.35 -0.95
N ASP A 503 -9.14 -17.62 -0.12
CA ASP A 503 -10.31 -16.77 0.05
C ASP A 503 -10.84 -16.77 1.47
N ASP A 504 -11.85 -15.95 1.74
CA ASP A 504 -12.62 -15.96 2.97
C ASP A 504 -13.31 -17.33 3.14
N LEU A 505 -13.51 -17.75 4.36
CA LEU A 505 -14.12 -19.04 4.67
C LEU A 505 -15.30 -18.85 5.61
N THR A 506 -16.49 -19.18 5.13
CA THR A 506 -17.69 -19.15 5.96
C THR A 506 -18.48 -20.45 5.84
N VAL A 507 -18.84 -20.98 7.00
CA VAL A 507 -19.64 -22.20 7.14
C VAL A 507 -20.78 -21.93 8.12
N VAL A 508 -22.01 -22.08 7.68
CA VAL A 508 -23.22 -22.00 8.51
C VAL A 508 -23.78 -23.40 8.68
N VAL A 509 -23.99 -23.84 9.91
CA VAL A 509 -24.54 -25.17 10.25
C VAL A 509 -25.73 -25.00 11.18
N PHE A 510 -26.86 -25.64 10.85
CA PHE A 510 -28.03 -25.66 11.71
C PHE A 510 -28.76 -27.00 11.66
N ASP A 511 -29.28 -27.42 12.82
CA ASP A 511 -30.05 -28.65 13.03
C ASP A 511 -31.54 -28.29 13.23
N VAL A 512 -32.48 -29.07 12.63
CA VAL A 512 -33.93 -28.85 12.72
C VAL A 512 -34.68 -30.00 13.37
#